data_193120053d4cccc09098834b7465f68f
#
_entry.id   193120053d4cccc09098834b7465f68f
#
_cell.length_a   1.000
_cell.length_b   1.000
_cell.length_c   1.000
_cell.angle_alpha   90.00
_cell.angle_beta   90.00
_cell.angle_gamma   90.00
#
_symmetry.space_group_name_H-M   'P 1'
#
loop_
_entity.id
_entity.type
_entity.pdbx_description
1 polymer ?
#
loop_
_entity_poly.entity_id
_entity_poly.type
_entity_poly.pdbx_seq_one_letter_code
_entity_poly.pdbx_strand_id
1 'polypeptide(L)'
;MGVELLMEGERAEAEVLELMLELGFTQGECEIYFSLLDRPEGEPIDSVLTGAKMSQGLAESALKSLVDKGLVNVSSNRLEAVEPRVFLSRFQERKRQELSKGLELVSSRSAKLLSLLEPQYWEKRLGIKPEDLLEPLSSLEEMELRTVRVIGDASREVCISAETFGWFEKVQEEMYRALERGVKFRVLMLARDKETVERVKEVKKLGVDIRQSREDWYPVRGTLGDNRQLVFLIWAEQEGKGRPVGKARFFRPHYTKNEGMIRVFRDAFDKRWTEASKIE
;
A
#
# COMPACT_ATOMS: atom_id res chain seq x y z
N MET A 1 66.67 -12.07 -0.39
CA MET A 1 65.64 -12.97 0.19
C MET A 1 65.04 -12.44 1.49
N GLY A 2 65.81 -12.12 2.56
CA GLY A 2 65.24 -11.61 3.80
C GLY A 2 64.64 -10.19 3.74
N VAL A 3 65.21 -9.27 2.96
CA VAL A 3 64.73 -7.88 2.83
C VAL A 3 63.48 -7.79 1.93
N GLU A 4 63.40 -8.61 0.90
CA GLU A 4 62.18 -8.69 0.03
C GLU A 4 60.97 -9.24 0.79
N LEU A 5 61.11 -10.25 1.62
CA LEU A 5 60.05 -10.78 2.45
C LEU A 5 59.57 -9.78 3.50
N LEU A 6 60.45 -8.95 4.07
CA LEU A 6 60.04 -7.88 5.00
C LEU A 6 59.31 -6.75 4.30
N MET A 7 59.68 -6.35 3.10
CA MET A 7 58.98 -5.34 2.31
C MET A 7 57.65 -5.82 1.77
N GLU A 8 57.47 -7.11 1.47
CA GLU A 8 56.18 -7.69 1.10
C GLU A 8 55.21 -7.74 2.30
N GLY A 9 55.73 -8.03 3.51
CA GLY A 9 54.92 -8.01 4.74
C GLY A 9 54.38 -6.61 5.08
N GLU A 10 55.26 -5.59 5.09
CA GLU A 10 54.88 -4.21 5.36
C GLU A 10 53.88 -3.66 4.32
N ARG A 11 54.00 -4.06 3.05
CA ARG A 11 53.08 -3.68 1.97
C ARG A 11 51.72 -4.34 2.15
N ALA A 12 51.65 -5.58 2.57
CA ALA A 12 50.40 -6.28 2.86
C ALA A 12 49.66 -5.70 4.07
N GLU A 13 50.38 -5.32 5.13
CA GLU A 13 49.80 -4.65 6.29
C GLU A 13 49.21 -3.29 5.95
N ALA A 14 49.91 -2.49 5.11
CA ALA A 14 49.44 -1.20 4.65
C ALA A 14 48.15 -1.34 3.81
N GLU A 15 48.10 -2.32 2.91
CA GLU A 15 46.89 -2.61 2.08
C GLU A 15 45.70 -3.05 2.95
N VAL A 16 45.91 -3.91 3.97
CA VAL A 16 44.86 -4.31 4.90
C VAL A 16 44.32 -3.14 5.69
N LEU A 17 45.22 -2.25 6.16
CA LEU A 17 44.81 -1.03 6.87
C LEU A 17 43.93 -0.13 5.97
N GLU A 18 44.37 0.11 4.71
CA GLU A 18 43.61 0.93 3.76
C GLU A 18 42.22 0.36 3.52
N LEU A 19 42.08 -0.92 3.24
CA LEU A 19 40.80 -1.60 3.05
C LEU A 19 39.90 -1.53 4.29
N MET A 20 40.46 -1.66 5.49
CA MET A 20 39.67 -1.51 6.73
C MET A 20 39.15 -0.08 6.90
N LEU A 21 39.98 0.93 6.60
CA LEU A 21 39.57 2.34 6.63
C LEU A 21 38.46 2.64 5.62
N GLU A 22 38.54 2.09 4.40
CA GLU A 22 37.49 2.20 3.38
C GLU A 22 36.17 1.54 3.82
N LEU A 23 36.23 0.45 4.57
CA LEU A 23 35.07 -0.20 5.15
C LEU A 23 34.46 0.58 6.34
N GLY A 24 35.10 1.69 6.76
CA GLY A 24 34.65 2.58 7.80
C GLY A 24 35.12 2.19 9.21
N PHE A 25 36.22 1.45 9.31
CA PHE A 25 36.93 1.29 10.57
C PHE A 25 37.82 2.51 10.82
N THR A 26 38.07 2.86 12.06
CA THR A 26 38.98 3.91 12.43
C THR A 26 40.40 3.35 12.55
N GLN A 27 41.39 4.22 12.44
CA GLN A 27 42.82 3.81 12.63
C GLN A 27 43.01 3.16 14.00
N GLY A 28 42.42 3.71 15.06
CA GLY A 28 42.52 3.13 16.41
C GLY A 28 41.87 1.74 16.52
N GLU A 29 40.79 1.49 15.83
CA GLU A 29 40.18 0.18 15.74
C GLU A 29 41.09 -0.83 15.05
N CYS A 30 41.73 -0.43 13.96
CA CYS A 30 42.68 -1.27 13.23
C CYS A 30 43.90 -1.59 14.11
N GLU A 31 44.51 -0.60 14.78
CA GLU A 31 45.65 -0.79 15.66
C GLU A 31 45.34 -1.79 16.80
N ILE A 32 44.20 -1.64 17.47
CA ILE A 32 43.79 -2.59 18.53
C ILE A 32 43.58 -3.98 17.95
N TYR A 33 42.85 -4.11 16.83
CA TYR A 33 42.60 -5.39 16.22
C TYR A 33 43.87 -6.12 15.81
N PHE A 34 44.82 -5.44 15.16
CA PHE A 34 46.11 -6.02 14.77
C PHE A 34 46.95 -6.44 15.98
N SER A 35 46.95 -5.64 17.04
CA SER A 35 47.67 -6.02 18.28
C SER A 35 47.11 -7.29 18.92
N LEU A 36 45.81 -7.58 18.73
CA LEU A 36 45.17 -8.83 19.23
C LEU A 36 45.41 -10.02 18.31
N LEU A 37 45.70 -9.83 17.01
CA LEU A 37 46.05 -10.93 16.10
C LEU A 37 47.35 -11.63 16.51
N ASP A 38 48.30 -10.89 17.10
CA ASP A 38 49.56 -11.41 17.58
C ASP A 38 49.42 -12.17 18.93
N ARG A 39 48.21 -12.17 19.51
CA ARG A 39 47.93 -12.73 20.85
C ARG A 39 46.86 -13.82 20.79
N PRO A 40 47.17 -15.05 20.34
CA PRO A 40 46.19 -16.12 20.13
C PRO A 40 45.48 -16.56 21.42
N GLU A 41 46.05 -16.33 22.60
CA GLU A 41 45.43 -16.63 23.90
C GLU A 41 44.62 -15.44 24.46
N GLY A 42 44.43 -14.40 23.67
CA GLY A 42 43.78 -13.13 24.05
C GLY A 42 44.65 -12.29 25.00
N GLU A 43 44.25 -11.06 25.24
CA GLU A 43 44.95 -10.08 26.08
C GLU A 43 43.99 -9.50 27.14
N PRO A 44 44.46 -9.24 28.39
CA PRO A 44 43.64 -8.51 29.36
C PRO A 44 43.23 -7.11 28.86
N ILE A 45 42.01 -6.69 29.16
CA ILE A 45 41.48 -5.40 28.71
C ILE A 45 42.41 -4.24 29.07
N ASP A 46 42.88 -4.21 30.32
CA ASP A 46 43.76 -3.14 30.81
C ASP A 46 45.09 -3.11 30.07
N SER A 47 45.63 -4.26 29.69
CA SER A 47 46.86 -4.35 28.91
C SER A 47 46.70 -3.79 27.50
N VAL A 48 45.59 -4.09 26.84
CA VAL A 48 45.25 -3.53 25.51
C VAL A 48 45.10 -2.01 25.59
N LEU A 49 44.35 -1.51 26.57
CA LEU A 49 44.09 -0.07 26.72
C LEU A 49 45.38 0.70 27.05
N THR A 50 46.29 0.15 27.88
CA THR A 50 47.58 0.80 28.21
C THR A 50 48.60 0.65 27.11
N GLY A 51 48.58 -0.42 26.34
CA GLY A 51 49.46 -0.66 25.21
C GLY A 51 49.10 0.08 23.92
N ALA A 52 47.91 0.64 23.82
CA ALA A 52 47.42 1.37 22.64
C ALA A 52 48.21 2.71 22.48
N LYS A 53 48.64 2.99 21.23
CA LYS A 53 49.38 4.24 20.90
C LYS A 53 48.45 5.45 20.77
N MET A 54 47.42 5.53 21.64
CA MET A 54 46.42 6.58 21.65
C MET A 54 46.01 6.94 23.08
N SER A 55 45.24 8.01 23.24
CA SER A 55 44.71 8.36 24.58
C SER A 55 43.74 7.30 25.08
N GLN A 56 43.67 7.10 26.40
CA GLN A 56 42.83 6.08 27.02
C GLN A 56 41.35 6.17 26.57
N GLY A 57 40.79 7.37 26.52
CA GLY A 57 39.39 7.54 26.09
C GLY A 57 39.14 7.17 24.62
N LEU A 58 40.14 7.37 23.74
CA LEU A 58 40.08 6.92 22.34
C LEU A 58 40.21 5.38 22.25
N ALA A 59 41.07 4.78 23.06
CA ALA A 59 41.24 3.32 23.10
C ALA A 59 39.98 2.63 23.62
N GLU A 60 39.37 3.13 24.68
CA GLU A 60 38.10 2.63 25.19
C GLU A 60 36.98 2.74 24.16
N SER A 61 36.86 3.87 23.45
CA SER A 61 35.89 4.08 22.41
C SER A 61 36.09 3.14 21.21
N ALA A 62 37.33 2.99 20.77
CA ALA A 62 37.70 2.08 19.68
C ALA A 62 37.42 0.62 20.05
N LEU A 63 37.78 0.20 21.28
CA LEU A 63 37.51 -1.12 21.78
C LEU A 63 36.02 -1.43 21.84
N LYS A 64 35.23 -0.52 22.40
CA LYS A 64 33.77 -0.64 22.44
C LYS A 64 33.20 -0.82 21.02
N SER A 65 33.65 -0.01 20.09
CA SER A 65 33.23 -0.10 18.68
C SER A 65 33.62 -1.44 18.04
N LEU A 66 34.81 -1.98 18.32
CA LEU A 66 35.24 -3.30 17.84
C LEU A 66 34.38 -4.42 18.37
N VAL A 67 33.99 -4.37 19.65
CA VAL A 67 33.06 -5.33 20.26
C VAL A 67 31.67 -5.22 19.63
N ASP A 68 31.16 -4.00 19.49
CA ASP A 68 29.85 -3.73 18.85
C ASP A 68 29.81 -4.18 17.39
N LYS A 69 30.92 -3.99 16.68
CA LYS A 69 31.09 -4.46 15.29
C LYS A 69 31.35 -5.96 15.18
N GLY A 70 31.68 -6.63 16.30
CA GLY A 70 31.92 -8.08 16.37
C GLY A 70 33.29 -8.54 15.88
N LEU A 71 34.30 -7.65 15.91
CA LEU A 71 35.68 -7.98 15.58
C LEU A 71 36.45 -8.54 16.78
N VAL A 72 35.99 -8.24 17.98
CA VAL A 72 36.61 -8.66 19.24
C VAL A 72 35.57 -9.31 20.15
N ASN A 73 35.91 -10.47 20.69
CA ASN A 73 35.14 -11.11 21.74
C ASN A 73 35.73 -10.73 23.10
N VAL A 74 34.85 -10.60 24.09
CA VAL A 74 35.22 -10.40 25.50
C VAL A 74 34.88 -11.67 26.27
N SER A 75 35.85 -12.30 26.83
CA SER A 75 35.67 -13.50 27.68
C SER A 75 36.54 -13.41 28.91
N SER A 76 35.99 -13.58 30.12
CA SER A 76 36.72 -13.59 31.38
C SER A 76 37.74 -12.45 31.54
N ASN A 77 37.35 -11.21 31.19
CA ASN A 77 38.18 -9.98 31.21
C ASN A 77 39.36 -10.01 30.22
N ARG A 78 39.30 -10.86 29.20
CA ARG A 78 40.27 -10.94 28.11
C ARG A 78 39.59 -10.61 26.77
N LEU A 79 40.38 -10.06 25.88
CA LEU A 79 39.98 -9.68 24.52
C LEU A 79 40.60 -10.68 23.54
N GLU A 80 39.81 -11.19 22.64
CA GLU A 80 40.26 -12.11 21.60
C GLU A 80 39.81 -11.56 20.23
N ALA A 81 40.71 -11.55 19.26
CA ALA A 81 40.37 -11.20 17.88
C ALA A 81 39.45 -12.28 17.28
N VAL A 82 38.36 -11.88 16.68
CA VAL A 82 37.46 -12.78 15.95
C VAL A 82 38.08 -13.11 14.60
N GLU A 83 37.96 -14.36 14.18
CA GLU A 83 38.43 -14.80 12.86
C GLU A 83 37.92 -13.88 11.74
N PRO A 84 38.79 -13.39 10.82
CA PRO A 84 38.43 -12.44 9.78
C PRO A 84 37.24 -12.87 8.93
N ARG A 85 37.16 -14.13 8.55
CA ARG A 85 36.02 -14.66 7.77
C ARG A 85 34.70 -14.52 8.51
N VAL A 86 34.68 -14.75 9.83
CA VAL A 86 33.48 -14.68 10.66
C VAL A 86 33.02 -13.23 10.83
N PHE A 87 33.92 -12.32 11.19
CA PHE A 87 33.50 -10.92 11.39
C PHE A 87 33.12 -10.24 10.09
N LEU A 88 33.84 -10.47 8.98
CA LEU A 88 33.50 -9.89 7.67
C LEU A 88 32.13 -10.35 7.19
N SER A 89 31.81 -11.62 7.35
CA SER A 89 30.47 -12.13 7.02
C SER A 89 29.37 -11.44 7.84
N ARG A 90 29.56 -11.31 9.17
CA ARG A 90 28.64 -10.61 10.06
C ARG A 90 28.53 -9.11 9.75
N PHE A 91 29.66 -8.48 9.44
CA PHE A 91 29.72 -7.07 9.06
C PHE A 91 28.94 -6.81 7.76
N GLN A 92 29.17 -7.63 6.74
CA GLN A 92 28.42 -7.52 5.47
C GLN A 92 26.92 -7.70 5.65
N GLU A 93 26.50 -8.69 6.45
CA GLU A 93 25.08 -8.91 6.71
C GLU A 93 24.44 -7.74 7.47
N ARG A 94 25.14 -7.19 8.47
CA ARG A 94 24.68 -5.98 9.19
C ARG A 94 24.52 -4.80 8.24
N LYS A 95 25.53 -4.56 7.38
CA LYS A 95 25.47 -3.49 6.40
C LYS A 95 24.33 -3.65 5.40
N ARG A 96 24.08 -4.87 4.96
CA ARG A 96 22.95 -5.20 4.10
C ARG A 96 21.61 -4.89 4.78
N GLN A 97 21.47 -5.26 6.06
CA GLN A 97 20.26 -4.98 6.84
C GLN A 97 20.06 -3.48 7.08
N GLU A 98 21.12 -2.73 7.38
CA GLU A 98 21.07 -1.26 7.53
C GLU A 98 20.61 -0.58 6.24
N LEU A 99 21.17 -0.98 5.09
CA LEU A 99 20.79 -0.46 3.77
C LEU A 99 19.33 -0.83 3.43
N SER A 100 18.92 -2.06 3.69
CA SER A 100 17.53 -2.50 3.46
C SER A 100 16.53 -1.67 4.25
N LYS A 101 16.78 -1.48 5.55
CA LYS A 101 15.94 -0.63 6.41
C LYS A 101 15.92 0.83 5.93
N GLY A 102 17.06 1.34 5.48
CA GLY A 102 17.15 2.67 4.89
C GLY A 102 16.30 2.82 3.63
N LEU A 103 16.35 1.85 2.74
CA LEU A 103 15.55 1.82 1.51
C LEU A 103 14.04 1.71 1.80
N GLU A 104 13.65 0.85 2.73
CA GLU A 104 12.25 0.72 3.16
C GLU A 104 11.71 2.04 3.71
N LEU A 105 12.50 2.72 4.55
CA LEU A 105 12.13 4.01 5.11
C LEU A 105 11.95 5.08 4.02
N VAL A 106 12.88 5.16 3.08
CA VAL A 106 12.80 6.08 1.93
C VAL A 106 11.58 5.76 1.09
N SER A 107 11.35 4.48 0.76
CA SER A 107 10.20 4.04 -0.04
C SER A 107 8.87 4.41 0.62
N SER A 108 8.73 4.11 1.92
CA SER A 108 7.53 4.44 2.69
C SER A 108 7.27 5.95 2.76
N ARG A 109 8.31 6.75 3.03
CA ARG A 109 8.20 8.21 3.08
C ARG A 109 7.89 8.82 1.72
N SER A 110 8.51 8.30 0.65
CA SER A 110 8.25 8.75 -0.73
C SER A 110 6.80 8.46 -1.14
N ALA A 111 6.27 7.27 -0.83
CA ALA A 111 4.88 6.93 -1.10
C ALA A 111 3.92 7.88 -0.37
N LYS A 112 4.18 8.16 0.92
CA LYS A 112 3.37 9.11 1.69
C LYS A 112 3.48 10.53 1.13
N LEU A 113 4.68 10.98 0.77
CA LEU A 113 4.90 12.30 0.18
C LEU A 113 4.17 12.43 -1.16
N LEU A 114 4.25 11.40 -2.01
CA LEU A 114 3.54 11.36 -3.29
C LEU A 114 2.02 11.52 -3.09
N SER A 115 1.44 10.75 -2.17
CA SER A 115 -0.01 10.82 -1.89
C SER A 115 -0.48 12.20 -1.40
N LEU A 116 0.41 13.00 -0.80
CA LEU A 116 0.10 14.35 -0.35
C LEU A 116 0.36 15.43 -1.41
N LEU A 117 1.41 15.26 -2.23
CA LEU A 117 1.80 16.26 -3.22
C LEU A 117 1.06 16.13 -4.55
N GLU A 118 0.77 14.90 -4.97
CA GLU A 118 0.14 14.64 -6.26
C GLU A 118 -1.22 15.35 -6.41
N PRO A 119 -2.15 15.29 -5.43
CA PRO A 119 -3.40 16.03 -5.50
C PRO A 119 -3.19 17.54 -5.61
N GLN A 120 -2.23 18.10 -4.85
CA GLN A 120 -1.92 19.52 -4.89
C GLN A 120 -1.32 19.95 -6.24
N TYR A 121 -0.49 19.10 -6.83
CA TYR A 121 0.08 19.35 -8.15
C TYR A 121 -1.00 19.40 -9.22
N TRP A 122 -1.91 18.42 -9.25
CA TRP A 122 -3.02 18.37 -10.20
C TRP A 122 -3.94 19.59 -10.07
N GLU A 123 -4.31 19.95 -8.82
CA GLU A 123 -5.17 21.10 -8.57
C GLU A 123 -4.50 22.41 -8.97
N LYS A 124 -3.24 22.64 -8.55
CA LYS A 124 -2.55 23.92 -8.80
C LYS A 124 -2.05 24.10 -10.23
N ARG A 125 -1.64 23.01 -10.87
CA ARG A 125 -1.06 23.07 -12.23
C ARG A 125 -2.07 22.88 -13.34
N LEU A 126 -3.05 22.02 -13.15
CA LEU A 126 -3.99 21.62 -14.19
C LEU A 126 -5.43 22.02 -13.88
N GLY A 127 -5.71 22.54 -12.69
CA GLY A 127 -7.06 22.86 -12.25
C GLY A 127 -7.98 21.65 -12.10
N ILE A 128 -7.39 20.44 -12.06
CA ILE A 128 -8.12 19.17 -11.96
C ILE A 128 -8.01 18.66 -10.52
N LYS A 129 -9.13 18.39 -9.88
CA LYS A 129 -9.15 17.70 -8.59
C LYS A 129 -9.22 16.18 -8.82
N PRO A 130 -8.52 15.37 -8.03
CA PRO A 130 -8.59 13.91 -8.14
C PRO A 130 -10.03 13.37 -8.10
N GLU A 131 -10.91 14.01 -7.31
CA GLU A 131 -12.33 13.67 -7.20
C GLU A 131 -13.10 13.90 -8.50
N ASP A 132 -12.62 14.82 -9.35
CA ASP A 132 -13.22 15.08 -10.67
C ASP A 132 -12.99 13.93 -11.65
N LEU A 133 -12.01 13.07 -11.38
CA LEU A 133 -11.74 11.88 -12.19
C LEU A 133 -12.51 10.66 -11.66
N LEU A 134 -12.11 10.15 -10.51
CA LEU A 134 -12.70 8.95 -9.92
C LEU A 134 -12.33 8.86 -8.43
N GLU A 135 -13.30 9.04 -7.54
CA GLU A 135 -13.14 8.94 -6.09
C GLU A 135 -13.40 7.50 -5.64
N PRO A 136 -12.40 6.77 -5.11
CA PRO A 136 -12.65 5.48 -4.50
C PRO A 136 -13.35 5.67 -3.16
N LEU A 137 -14.42 4.91 -2.91
CA LEU A 137 -15.12 4.89 -1.63
C LEU A 137 -14.59 3.72 -0.79
N SER A 138 -14.48 3.93 0.51
CA SER A 138 -13.82 2.99 1.42
C SER A 138 -14.67 1.76 1.77
N SER A 139 -16.00 1.87 1.67
CA SER A 139 -16.93 0.81 2.06
C SER A 139 -18.25 0.85 1.29
N LEU A 140 -19.05 -0.23 1.42
CA LEU A 140 -20.42 -0.25 0.90
C LEU A 140 -21.33 0.74 1.63
N GLU A 141 -21.09 0.99 2.91
CA GLU A 141 -21.84 1.97 3.69
C GLU A 141 -21.61 3.39 3.17
N GLU A 142 -20.35 3.74 2.88
CA GLU A 142 -20.03 5.01 2.26
C GLU A 142 -20.67 5.14 0.87
N MET A 143 -20.68 4.06 0.08
CA MET A 143 -21.38 4.01 -1.19
C MET A 143 -22.89 4.30 -1.03
N GLU A 144 -23.52 3.71 -0.03
CA GLU A 144 -24.94 3.90 0.25
C GLU A 144 -25.25 5.33 0.67
N LEU A 145 -24.45 5.91 1.55
CA LEU A 145 -24.54 7.33 1.92
C LEU A 145 -24.36 8.26 0.73
N ARG A 146 -23.38 7.95 -0.13
CA ARG A 146 -23.17 8.73 -1.35
C ARG A 146 -24.32 8.58 -2.34
N THR A 147 -24.91 7.38 -2.42
CA THR A 147 -26.11 7.13 -3.26
C THR A 147 -27.29 7.96 -2.78
N VAL A 148 -27.55 8.01 -1.46
CA VAL A 148 -28.61 8.87 -0.88
C VAL A 148 -28.40 10.33 -1.28
N ARG A 149 -27.16 10.84 -1.21
CA ARG A 149 -26.82 12.22 -1.63
C ARG A 149 -27.08 12.44 -3.12
N VAL A 150 -26.67 11.50 -3.98
CA VAL A 150 -26.91 11.60 -5.44
C VAL A 150 -28.40 11.66 -5.75
N ILE A 151 -29.23 10.90 -5.05
CA ILE A 151 -30.70 10.94 -5.17
C ILE A 151 -31.23 12.27 -4.64
N GLY A 152 -30.74 12.75 -3.50
CA GLY A 152 -31.16 14.02 -2.90
C GLY A 152 -30.84 15.23 -3.74
N ASP A 153 -29.66 15.23 -4.40
CA ASP A 153 -29.23 16.31 -5.29
C ASP A 153 -29.92 16.31 -6.67
N ALA A 154 -30.56 15.19 -7.02
CA ALA A 154 -31.21 15.05 -8.33
C ALA A 154 -32.44 15.97 -8.46
N SER A 155 -32.57 16.58 -9.65
CA SER A 155 -33.64 17.50 -10.01
C SER A 155 -34.48 17.05 -11.22
N ARG A 156 -33.97 16.09 -12.00
CA ARG A 156 -34.63 15.63 -13.24
C ARG A 156 -34.83 14.12 -13.29
N GLU A 157 -33.74 13.37 -13.18
CA GLU A 157 -33.78 11.93 -13.39
C GLU A 157 -32.71 11.19 -12.58
N VAL A 158 -33.06 10.03 -12.06
CA VAL A 158 -32.15 9.07 -11.47
C VAL A 158 -32.28 7.71 -12.18
N CYS A 159 -31.15 7.20 -12.67
CA CYS A 159 -31.06 5.88 -13.29
C CYS A 159 -30.33 4.92 -12.34
N ILE A 160 -30.94 3.79 -12.00
CA ILE A 160 -30.40 2.79 -11.10
C ILE A 160 -30.23 1.46 -11.83
N SER A 161 -29.02 0.91 -11.78
CA SER A 161 -28.74 -0.48 -12.16
C SER A 161 -28.43 -1.27 -10.89
N ALA A 162 -29.15 -2.35 -10.64
CA ALA A 162 -28.96 -3.21 -9.49
C ALA A 162 -29.19 -4.67 -9.88
N GLU A 163 -28.54 -5.60 -9.20
CA GLU A 163 -28.86 -7.04 -9.35
C GLU A 163 -30.19 -7.34 -8.64
N THR A 164 -30.22 -7.16 -7.32
CA THR A 164 -31.39 -7.49 -6.48
C THR A 164 -32.05 -6.28 -5.84
N PHE A 165 -31.40 -5.12 -5.90
CA PHE A 165 -31.80 -3.90 -5.19
C PHE A 165 -32.01 -4.10 -3.67
N GLY A 166 -31.23 -5.00 -3.05
CA GLY A 166 -31.35 -5.33 -1.63
C GLY A 166 -31.05 -4.17 -0.66
N TRP A 167 -30.51 -3.06 -1.18
CA TRP A 167 -30.25 -1.82 -0.45
C TRP A 167 -31.37 -0.77 -0.61
N PHE A 168 -32.51 -1.14 -1.18
CA PHE A 168 -33.65 -0.25 -1.42
C PHE A 168 -34.14 0.43 -0.15
N GLU A 169 -34.25 -0.28 0.95
CA GLU A 169 -34.72 0.26 2.24
C GLU A 169 -33.89 1.45 2.73
N LYS A 170 -32.59 1.44 2.43
CA LYS A 170 -31.65 2.52 2.81
C LYS A 170 -31.83 3.80 2.01
N VAL A 171 -32.41 3.73 0.83
CA VAL A 171 -32.61 4.87 -0.07
C VAL A 171 -34.08 5.23 -0.28
N GLN A 172 -35.01 4.42 0.19
CA GLN A 172 -36.44 4.54 -0.04
C GLN A 172 -37.00 5.91 0.35
N GLU A 173 -36.62 6.42 1.51
CA GLU A 173 -37.09 7.71 2.00
C GLU A 173 -36.63 8.85 1.09
N GLU A 174 -35.37 8.84 0.66
CA GLU A 174 -34.86 9.88 -0.22
C GLU A 174 -35.40 9.75 -1.65
N MET A 175 -35.66 8.52 -2.12
CA MET A 175 -36.37 8.31 -3.39
C MET A 175 -37.79 8.91 -3.34
N TYR A 176 -38.52 8.70 -2.24
CA TYR A 176 -39.83 9.27 -2.05
C TYR A 176 -39.79 10.80 -2.11
N ARG A 177 -38.90 11.44 -1.36
CA ARG A 177 -38.70 12.90 -1.38
C ARG A 177 -38.34 13.43 -2.78
N ALA A 178 -37.49 12.67 -3.51
CA ALA A 178 -37.12 13.05 -4.86
C ALA A 178 -38.30 12.93 -5.86
N LEU A 179 -39.11 11.90 -5.71
CA LEU A 179 -40.35 11.74 -6.50
C LEU A 179 -41.35 12.88 -6.23
N GLU A 180 -41.49 13.33 -4.99
CA GLU A 180 -42.32 14.51 -4.63
C GLU A 180 -41.79 15.80 -5.30
N ARG A 181 -40.48 15.90 -5.51
CA ARG A 181 -39.86 17.01 -6.27
C ARG A 181 -40.05 16.86 -7.80
N GLY A 182 -40.64 15.77 -8.27
CA GLY A 182 -40.85 15.50 -9.70
C GLY A 182 -39.69 14.81 -10.40
N VAL A 183 -38.73 14.28 -9.65
CA VAL A 183 -37.61 13.52 -10.22
C VAL A 183 -38.10 12.18 -10.78
N LYS A 184 -37.69 11.85 -12.00
CA LYS A 184 -38.05 10.58 -12.65
C LYS A 184 -37.05 9.50 -12.27
N PHE A 185 -37.54 8.31 -11.94
CA PHE A 185 -36.70 7.15 -11.65
C PHE A 185 -36.87 6.08 -12.71
N ARG A 186 -35.74 5.55 -13.20
CA ARG A 186 -35.66 4.36 -14.04
C ARG A 186 -34.77 3.33 -13.37
N VAL A 187 -35.31 2.14 -13.12
CA VAL A 187 -34.60 1.08 -12.40
C VAL A 187 -34.49 -0.18 -13.26
N LEU A 188 -33.26 -0.66 -13.46
CA LEU A 188 -32.96 -1.96 -14.04
C LEU A 188 -32.57 -2.93 -12.92
N MET A 189 -33.29 -4.05 -12.78
CA MET A 189 -32.95 -5.10 -11.80
C MET A 189 -33.31 -6.49 -12.31
N LEU A 190 -32.85 -7.52 -11.60
CA LEU A 190 -33.18 -8.91 -11.87
C LEU A 190 -34.22 -9.38 -10.84
N ALA A 191 -35.41 -9.72 -11.33
CA ALA A 191 -36.47 -10.35 -10.51
C ALA A 191 -36.46 -11.87 -10.75
N ARG A 192 -35.71 -12.62 -9.93
CA ARG A 192 -35.50 -14.07 -10.10
C ARG A 192 -36.27 -14.93 -9.08
N ASP A 193 -36.53 -14.38 -7.93
CA ASP A 193 -37.09 -15.06 -6.79
C ASP A 193 -38.22 -14.25 -6.12
N LYS A 194 -38.85 -14.83 -5.10
CA LYS A 194 -39.96 -14.16 -4.40
C LYS A 194 -39.55 -12.83 -3.76
N GLU A 195 -38.34 -12.76 -3.21
CA GLU A 195 -37.84 -11.55 -2.54
C GLU A 195 -37.67 -10.40 -3.53
N THR A 196 -37.02 -10.66 -4.65
CA THR A 196 -36.79 -9.67 -5.71
C THR A 196 -38.09 -9.24 -6.40
N VAL A 197 -39.07 -10.18 -6.55
CA VAL A 197 -40.41 -9.84 -7.07
C VAL A 197 -41.18 -8.94 -6.10
N GLU A 198 -41.16 -9.23 -4.80
CA GLU A 198 -41.76 -8.33 -3.81
C GLU A 198 -41.09 -6.94 -3.81
N ARG A 199 -39.77 -6.90 -3.92
CA ARG A 199 -39.01 -5.65 -4.06
C ARG A 199 -39.47 -4.83 -5.28
N VAL A 200 -39.70 -5.48 -6.42
CA VAL A 200 -40.27 -4.81 -7.60
C VAL A 200 -41.61 -4.18 -7.29
N LYS A 201 -42.51 -4.90 -6.59
CA LYS A 201 -43.84 -4.39 -6.22
C LYS A 201 -43.72 -3.17 -5.30
N GLU A 202 -42.81 -3.22 -4.32
CA GLU A 202 -42.55 -2.10 -3.41
C GLU A 202 -42.09 -0.86 -4.16
N VAL A 203 -41.10 -1.02 -5.05
CA VAL A 203 -40.54 0.08 -5.88
C VAL A 203 -41.59 0.64 -6.83
N LYS A 204 -42.40 -0.22 -7.45
CA LYS A 204 -43.52 0.20 -8.31
C LYS A 204 -44.58 1.04 -7.58
N LYS A 205 -44.89 0.73 -6.30
CA LYS A 205 -45.84 1.51 -5.49
C LYS A 205 -45.42 2.98 -5.34
N LEU A 206 -44.09 3.28 -5.47
CA LEU A 206 -43.61 4.63 -5.45
C LEU A 206 -43.77 5.37 -6.80
N GLY A 207 -44.26 4.73 -7.86
CA GLY A 207 -44.36 5.33 -9.20
C GLY A 207 -43.10 5.28 -10.02
N VAL A 208 -42.16 4.41 -9.65
CA VAL A 208 -40.86 4.24 -10.34
C VAL A 208 -41.03 3.36 -11.58
N ASP A 209 -40.44 3.76 -12.72
CA ASP A 209 -40.37 2.88 -13.90
C ASP A 209 -39.24 1.85 -13.70
N ILE A 210 -39.65 0.57 -13.66
CA ILE A 210 -38.76 -0.54 -13.39
C ILE A 210 -38.87 -1.61 -14.48
N ARG A 211 -37.71 -2.09 -14.94
CA ARG A 211 -37.62 -3.11 -15.97
C ARG A 211 -36.72 -4.27 -15.57
N GLN A 212 -37.06 -5.45 -16.12
CA GLN A 212 -36.27 -6.67 -15.98
C GLN A 212 -34.98 -6.56 -16.78
N SER A 213 -33.84 -6.61 -16.11
CA SER A 213 -32.53 -6.72 -16.72
C SER A 213 -32.33 -8.13 -17.31
N ARG A 214 -31.52 -8.27 -18.36
CA ARG A 214 -31.15 -9.58 -18.91
C ARG A 214 -30.13 -10.26 -17.98
N GLU A 215 -30.25 -11.57 -17.84
CA GLU A 215 -29.35 -12.36 -16.97
C GLU A 215 -27.91 -12.47 -17.51
N ASP A 216 -27.77 -12.38 -18.84
CA ASP A 216 -26.47 -12.42 -19.52
C ASP A 216 -25.68 -11.10 -19.40
N TRP A 217 -26.28 -10.06 -18.86
CA TRP A 217 -25.57 -8.82 -18.62
C TRP A 217 -24.71 -8.92 -17.35
N TYR A 218 -23.50 -8.38 -17.44
CA TYR A 218 -22.66 -8.25 -16.26
C TYR A 218 -23.37 -7.39 -15.23
N PRO A 219 -23.58 -7.90 -14.01
CA PRO A 219 -24.34 -7.18 -13.00
C PRO A 219 -23.54 -5.95 -12.58
N VAL A 220 -24.03 -4.77 -12.90
CA VAL A 220 -23.45 -3.48 -12.50
C VAL A 220 -24.38 -2.87 -11.46
N ARG A 221 -23.88 -2.60 -10.27
CA ARG A 221 -24.56 -1.72 -9.34
C ARG A 221 -24.10 -0.30 -9.60
N GLY A 222 -25.03 0.58 -9.95
CA GLY A 222 -24.73 1.98 -10.19
C GLY A 222 -25.95 2.85 -10.07
N THR A 223 -25.75 4.08 -9.61
CA THR A 223 -26.77 5.14 -9.52
C THR A 223 -26.26 6.38 -10.19
N LEU A 224 -26.95 6.82 -11.23
CA LEU A 224 -26.63 7.99 -12.03
C LEU A 224 -27.69 9.07 -11.78
N GLY A 225 -27.31 10.22 -11.24
CA GLY A 225 -28.16 11.38 -10.98
C GLY A 225 -27.94 12.47 -12.03
N ASP A 226 -29.01 12.88 -12.73
CA ASP A 226 -29.06 14.00 -13.68
C ASP A 226 -27.98 14.05 -14.77
N ASN A 227 -27.29 12.94 -15.05
CA ASN A 227 -26.08 12.88 -15.88
C ASN A 227 -24.93 13.77 -15.35
N ARG A 228 -24.84 13.95 -14.05
CA ARG A 228 -23.82 14.80 -13.40
C ARG A 228 -23.06 14.10 -12.30
N GLN A 229 -23.63 13.06 -11.72
CA GLN A 229 -23.05 12.33 -10.60
C GLN A 229 -23.30 10.84 -10.79
N LEU A 230 -22.27 10.03 -10.60
CA LEU A 230 -22.33 8.58 -10.73
C LEU A 230 -21.71 7.92 -9.51
N VAL A 231 -22.47 7.07 -8.84
CA VAL A 231 -21.96 6.11 -7.86
C VAL A 231 -22.05 4.72 -8.47
N PHE A 232 -20.97 3.95 -8.44
CA PHE A 232 -20.98 2.62 -9.01
C PHE A 232 -20.05 1.66 -8.27
N LEU A 233 -20.28 0.38 -8.45
CA LEU A 233 -19.52 -0.68 -7.82
C LEU A 233 -18.87 -1.56 -8.89
N ILE A 234 -17.56 -1.73 -8.76
CA ILE A 234 -16.81 -2.74 -9.50
C ILE A 234 -16.57 -3.92 -8.59
N TRP A 235 -16.76 -5.13 -9.09
CA TRP A 235 -16.42 -6.35 -8.37
C TRP A 235 -15.71 -7.35 -9.26
N ALA A 236 -14.97 -8.26 -8.62
CA ALA A 236 -14.37 -9.41 -9.25
C ALA A 236 -14.77 -10.68 -8.48
N GLU A 237 -15.03 -11.73 -9.21
CA GLU A 237 -15.23 -13.06 -8.64
C GLU A 237 -13.92 -13.85 -8.76
N GLN A 238 -13.44 -14.41 -7.65
CA GLN A 238 -12.31 -15.32 -7.67
C GLN A 238 -12.86 -16.75 -7.81
N GLU A 239 -12.56 -17.41 -8.92
CA GLU A 239 -12.77 -18.84 -9.04
C GLU A 239 -11.78 -19.58 -8.13
N GLY A 240 -12.30 -20.16 -7.05
CA GLY A 240 -11.50 -20.93 -6.11
C GLY A 240 -11.00 -22.22 -6.75
N LYS A 241 -9.68 -22.37 -6.88
CA LYS A 241 -9.06 -23.67 -7.17
C LYS A 241 -9.32 -24.60 -5.97
N GLY A 242 -10.31 -25.50 -6.11
CA GLY A 242 -10.38 -26.73 -5.30
C GLY A 242 -11.20 -26.73 -4.02
N ARG A 243 -12.13 -25.78 -3.76
CA ARG A 243 -13.13 -25.91 -2.67
C ARG A 243 -14.52 -25.42 -3.10
N PRO A 244 -15.60 -26.14 -2.75
CA PRO A 244 -16.97 -25.70 -2.99
C PRO A 244 -17.46 -24.72 -1.91
N VAL A 245 -16.68 -23.70 -1.63
CA VAL A 245 -17.06 -22.60 -0.73
C VAL A 245 -17.31 -21.38 -1.58
N GLY A 246 -18.46 -20.74 -1.43
CA GLY A 246 -19.02 -19.69 -2.25
C GLY A 246 -17.99 -18.72 -2.84
N LYS A 247 -18.23 -18.31 -4.09
CA LYS A 247 -17.39 -17.38 -4.84
C LYS A 247 -17.12 -16.13 -3.98
N ALA A 248 -15.87 -15.91 -3.64
CA ALA A 248 -15.49 -14.68 -2.93
C ALA A 248 -15.64 -13.50 -3.90
N ARG A 249 -16.45 -12.52 -3.55
CA ARG A 249 -16.62 -11.28 -4.32
C ARG A 249 -15.84 -10.16 -3.66
N PHE A 250 -14.98 -9.51 -4.43
CA PHE A 250 -14.26 -8.31 -4.01
C PHE A 250 -14.98 -7.08 -4.57
N PHE A 251 -15.28 -6.12 -3.71
CA PHE A 251 -16.03 -4.92 -4.08
C PHE A 251 -15.12 -3.69 -4.02
N ARG A 252 -15.21 -2.85 -5.06
CA ARG A 252 -14.59 -1.52 -5.09
C ARG A 252 -15.64 -0.49 -5.50
N PRO A 253 -16.26 0.21 -4.54
CA PRO A 253 -17.18 1.28 -4.84
C PRO A 253 -16.43 2.56 -5.23
N HIS A 254 -17.05 3.33 -6.13
CA HIS A 254 -16.48 4.57 -6.66
C HIS A 254 -17.59 5.62 -6.84
N TYR A 255 -17.17 6.88 -6.78
CA TYR A 255 -17.97 8.03 -7.14
C TYR A 255 -17.24 8.88 -8.17
N THR A 256 -17.97 9.52 -9.07
CA THR A 256 -17.39 10.45 -10.05
C THR A 256 -18.38 11.49 -10.53
N LYS A 257 -17.84 12.65 -10.90
CA LYS A 257 -18.48 13.70 -11.69
C LYS A 257 -17.88 13.81 -13.09
N ASN A 258 -16.95 12.94 -13.44
CA ASN A 258 -16.28 12.96 -14.74
C ASN A 258 -17.29 12.71 -15.87
N GLU A 259 -17.43 13.68 -16.78
CA GLU A 259 -18.41 13.63 -17.86
C GLU A 259 -18.22 12.44 -18.81
N GLY A 260 -16.97 12.04 -19.07
CA GLY A 260 -16.65 10.89 -19.94
C GLY A 260 -17.16 9.58 -19.34
N MET A 261 -16.87 9.35 -18.05
CA MET A 261 -17.37 8.17 -17.32
C MET A 261 -18.90 8.15 -17.24
N ILE A 262 -19.51 9.30 -16.93
CA ILE A 262 -20.96 9.45 -16.85
C ILE A 262 -21.60 9.13 -18.19
N ARG A 263 -21.05 9.62 -19.28
CA ARG A 263 -21.56 9.35 -20.64
C ARG A 263 -21.53 7.86 -20.96
N VAL A 264 -20.41 7.18 -20.71
CA VAL A 264 -20.28 5.73 -20.93
C VAL A 264 -21.34 4.94 -20.14
N PHE A 265 -21.51 5.27 -18.85
CA PHE A 265 -22.54 4.63 -18.04
C PHE A 265 -23.96 4.95 -18.50
N ARG A 266 -24.20 6.17 -18.94
CA ARG A 266 -25.51 6.58 -19.50
C ARG A 266 -25.84 5.80 -20.76
N ASP A 267 -24.91 5.76 -21.71
CA ASP A 267 -25.11 5.05 -22.98
C ASP A 267 -25.36 3.54 -22.74
N ALA A 268 -24.58 2.94 -21.83
CA ALA A 268 -24.79 1.55 -21.43
C ALA A 268 -26.14 1.33 -20.76
N PHE A 269 -26.58 2.25 -19.87
CA PHE A 269 -27.88 2.18 -19.22
C PHE A 269 -29.00 2.30 -20.23
N ASP A 270 -28.97 3.31 -21.12
CA ASP A 270 -30.04 3.55 -22.09
C ASP A 270 -30.19 2.41 -23.10
N LYS A 271 -29.06 1.83 -23.56
CA LYS A 271 -29.07 0.62 -24.38
C LYS A 271 -29.78 -0.53 -23.65
N ARG A 272 -29.35 -0.84 -22.44
CA ARG A 272 -29.94 -1.91 -21.62
C ARG A 272 -31.40 -1.62 -21.29
N TRP A 273 -31.75 -0.37 -21.04
CA TRP A 273 -33.12 0.03 -20.79
C TRP A 273 -34.05 -0.26 -21.95
N THR A 274 -33.57 0.02 -23.18
CA THR A 274 -34.34 -0.22 -24.41
C THR A 274 -34.56 -1.71 -24.67
N GLU A 275 -33.57 -2.54 -24.32
CA GLU A 275 -33.61 -4.00 -24.51
C GLU A 275 -34.33 -4.73 -23.36
N ALA A 276 -34.54 -4.08 -22.25
CA ALA A 276 -35.14 -4.67 -21.05
C ALA A 276 -36.65 -4.85 -21.17
N SER A 277 -37.17 -5.92 -20.60
CA SER A 277 -38.60 -6.22 -20.56
C SER A 277 -39.30 -5.46 -19.43
N LYS A 278 -40.52 -5.05 -19.64
CA LYS A 278 -41.38 -4.55 -18.56
C LYS A 278 -41.68 -5.71 -17.61
N ILE A 279 -41.65 -5.45 -16.33
CA ILE A 279 -42.11 -6.39 -15.30
C ILE A 279 -43.61 -6.13 -15.10
N GLU A 280 -44.41 -7.12 -15.31
CA GLU A 280 -45.87 -7.08 -15.07
C GLU A 280 -46.24 -7.07 -13.59
#